data_e7672c75474b7a6e9d6c1e01641c17e7
#
_entry.id   e7672c75474b7a6e9d6c1e01641c17e7
#
_cell.length_a   1.000
_cell.length_b   1.000
_cell.length_c   1.000
_cell.angle_alpha   90.00
_cell.angle_beta   90.00
_cell.angle_gamma   90.00
#
_symmetry.space_group_name_H-M   'P 1'
#
loop_
_entity.id
_entity.type
_entity.pdbx_description
1 polymer ?
#
loop_
_entity_poly.entity_id
_entity_poly.type
_entity_poly.pdbx_seq_one_letter_code
_entity_poly.pdbx_strand_id
1 'polypeptide(L)' 'MKTQGTTVGVIGLGLIGCSLAIGLKKTGFAARVLGSDKREEHQQQALQAGYIDVIASPEQIARESDVVVVAV' A
#
# COMPACT_ATOMS: atom_id res chain seq x y z
N MET A 1 19.27 10.73 1.93
CA MET A 1 18.08 10.94 1.11
C MET A 1 17.89 9.76 0.18
N LYS A 2 16.68 9.30 0.05
CA LYS A 2 16.38 8.19 -0.84
C LYS A 2 16.24 8.68 -2.27
N THR A 3 16.96 8.04 -3.18
CA THR A 3 16.91 8.42 -4.58
C THR A 3 15.73 7.78 -5.31
N GLN A 4 15.12 6.76 -4.73
CA GLN A 4 14.05 5.98 -5.37
C GLN A 4 12.68 6.24 -4.79
N GLY A 5 12.60 7.20 -3.89
CA GLY A 5 11.33 7.54 -3.27
C GLY A 5 10.98 6.63 -2.11
N THR A 6 9.79 6.83 -1.59
CA THR A 6 9.33 6.17 -0.37
C THR A 6 8.45 4.97 -0.71
N THR A 7 8.72 3.84 -0.08
CA THR A 7 7.85 2.67 -0.16
C THR A 7 6.92 2.68 1.05
N VAL A 8 5.62 2.66 0.77
CA VAL A 8 4.60 2.65 1.80
C VAL A 8 3.88 1.31 1.76
N GLY A 9 3.73 0.69 2.91
CA GLY A 9 2.92 -0.51 3.04
C GLY A 9 1.60 -0.19 3.70
N VAL A 10 0.51 -0.70 3.15
CA VAL A 10 -0.83 -0.50 3.70
C VAL A 10 -1.39 -1.85 4.10
N ILE A 11 -1.71 -2.02 5.37
CA ILE A 11 -2.35 -3.21 5.88
C ILE A 11 -3.81 -2.89 6.10
N GLY A 12 -4.68 -3.55 5.35
CA GLY A 12 -6.11 -3.26 5.32
C GLY A 12 -6.47 -2.47 4.08
N LEU A 13 -7.06 -3.14 3.09
CA LEU A 13 -7.38 -2.56 1.79
C LEU A 13 -8.88 -2.37 1.60
N GLY A 14 -9.57 -2.06 2.69
CA GLY A 14 -10.95 -1.62 2.61
C GLY A 14 -11.00 -0.18 2.13
N LEU A 15 -12.13 0.47 2.37
CA LEU A 15 -12.36 1.82 1.85
C LEU A 15 -11.31 2.82 2.35
N ILE A 16 -11.02 2.79 3.65
CA ILE A 16 -10.08 3.74 4.24
C ILE A 16 -8.65 3.49 3.75
N GLY A 17 -8.22 2.21 3.72
CA GLY A 17 -6.88 1.88 3.26
C GLY A 17 -6.64 2.27 1.82
N CYS A 18 -7.63 2.01 0.95
CA CYS A 18 -7.52 2.39 -0.46
C CYS A 18 -7.50 3.92 -0.63
N SER A 19 -8.30 4.63 0.14
CA SER A 19 -8.31 6.09 0.08
C SER A 19 -6.97 6.67 0.47
N LEU A 20 -6.34 6.13 1.52
CA LEU A 20 -5.00 6.55 1.93
C LEU A 20 -3.97 6.24 0.86
N ALA A 21 -4.03 5.05 0.27
CA ALA A 21 -3.09 4.65 -0.78
C ALA A 21 -3.17 5.60 -1.97
N ILE A 22 -4.38 5.92 -2.41
CA ILE A 22 -4.59 6.85 -3.52
C ILE A 22 -3.99 8.20 -3.19
N GLY A 23 -4.29 8.72 -2.01
CA GLY A 23 -3.80 10.03 -1.59
C GLY A 23 -2.29 10.09 -1.54
N LEU A 24 -1.67 9.05 -1.00
CA LEU A 24 -0.21 9.00 -0.89
C LEU A 24 0.47 8.95 -2.25
N LYS A 25 -0.14 8.25 -3.20
CA LYS A 25 0.41 8.21 -4.56
C LYS A 25 0.20 9.53 -5.29
N LYS A 26 -0.97 10.13 -5.15
CA LYS A 26 -1.29 11.39 -5.83
C LYS A 26 -0.42 12.55 -5.36
N THR A 27 -0.10 12.58 -4.08
CA THR A 27 0.74 13.66 -3.54
C THR A 27 2.21 13.45 -3.84
N GLY A 28 2.58 12.30 -4.39
CA GLY A 28 3.97 11.98 -4.66
C GLY A 28 4.75 11.52 -3.44
N PHE A 29 4.09 11.38 -2.29
CA PHE A 29 4.76 10.89 -1.09
C PHE A 29 5.23 9.46 -1.27
N ALA A 30 4.34 8.60 -1.80
CA ALA A 30 4.66 7.20 -2.02
C ALA A 30 5.07 6.98 -3.47
N ALA A 31 6.29 6.53 -3.69
CA ALA A 31 6.74 6.12 -5.00
C ALA A 31 6.25 4.71 -5.32
N ARG A 32 6.03 3.90 -4.28
CA ARG A 32 5.61 2.52 -4.42
C ARG A 32 4.74 2.17 -3.22
N VAL A 33 3.63 1.48 -3.47
CA VAL A 33 2.71 1.06 -2.41
C VAL A 33 2.56 -0.45 -2.42
N LEU A 34 2.86 -1.07 -1.29
CA LEU A 34 2.60 -2.47 -1.03
C LEU A 34 1.29 -2.56 -0.25
N GLY A 35 0.49 -3.56 -0.55
CA GLY A 35 -0.79 -3.70 0.13
C GLY A 35 -1.07 -5.12 0.58
N SER A 36 -1.74 -5.25 1.71
CA SER A 36 -2.17 -6.53 2.27
C SER A 36 -3.56 -6.41 2.83
N ASP A 37 -4.37 -7.44 2.66
CA ASP A 37 -5.71 -7.52 3.23
C ASP A 37 -6.05 -8.98 3.48
N LYS A 38 -6.89 -9.23 4.46
CA LYS A 38 -7.35 -10.57 4.74
C LYS A 38 -8.17 -11.14 3.59
N ARG A 39 -8.88 -10.26 2.87
CA ARG A 39 -9.72 -10.67 1.75
C ARG A 39 -8.94 -10.54 0.46
N GLU A 40 -8.81 -11.66 -0.23
CA GLU A 40 -8.12 -11.65 -1.52
C GLU A 40 -8.81 -10.73 -2.51
N GLU A 41 -10.13 -10.64 -2.46
CA GLU A 41 -10.90 -9.73 -3.31
C GLU A 41 -10.43 -8.29 -3.19
N HIS A 42 -10.23 -7.83 -1.95
CA HIS A 42 -9.75 -6.47 -1.71
C HIS A 42 -8.37 -6.26 -2.30
N GLN A 43 -7.50 -7.25 -2.17
CA GLN A 43 -6.15 -7.17 -2.73
C GLN A 43 -6.18 -7.05 -4.24
N GLN A 44 -6.99 -7.89 -4.90
CA GLN A 44 -7.07 -7.89 -6.35
C GLN A 44 -7.70 -6.60 -6.87
N GLN A 45 -8.75 -6.12 -6.22
CA GLN A 45 -9.41 -4.89 -6.62
C GLN A 45 -8.48 -3.70 -6.50
N ALA A 46 -7.72 -3.63 -5.40
CA ALA A 46 -6.79 -2.54 -5.18
C ALA A 46 -5.66 -2.56 -6.21
N LEU A 47 -5.18 -3.74 -6.54
CA LEU A 47 -4.13 -3.87 -7.55
C LEU A 47 -4.62 -3.46 -8.93
N GLN A 48 -5.80 -3.95 -9.33
CA GLN A 48 -6.36 -3.64 -10.65
C GLN A 48 -6.70 -2.17 -10.80
N ALA A 49 -7.13 -1.54 -9.71
CA ALA A 49 -7.47 -0.12 -9.74
C ALA A 49 -6.23 0.78 -9.68
N GLY A 50 -5.06 0.21 -9.44
CA GLY A 50 -3.84 0.98 -9.35
C GLY A 50 -3.62 1.66 -7.99
N TYR A 51 -4.39 1.27 -6.97
CA TYR A 51 -4.24 1.84 -5.64
C TYR A 51 -2.99 1.33 -4.96
N ILE A 52 -2.63 0.07 -5.24
CA ILE A 52 -1.38 -0.51 -4.76
C ILE A 52 -0.60 -1.04 -5.97
N ASP A 53 0.70 -1.16 -5.81
CA ASP A 53 1.57 -1.65 -6.88
C ASP A 53 1.86 -3.14 -6.73
N VAL A 54 1.87 -3.63 -5.50
CA VAL A 54 2.22 -5.03 -5.21
C VAL A 54 1.36 -5.52 -4.06
N ILE A 55 0.84 -6.74 -4.19
CA ILE A 55 0.22 -7.45 -3.08
C ILE A 55 1.34 -8.10 -2.29
N ALA A 56 1.38 -7.87 -0.99
CA ALA A 56 2.45 -8.36 -0.14
C ALA A 56 1.89 -8.88 1.18
N SER A 57 2.63 -9.77 1.82
CA SER A 57 2.26 -10.23 3.17
C SER A 57 2.60 -9.15 4.20
N PRO A 58 1.98 -9.19 5.39
CA PRO A 58 2.36 -8.24 6.44
C PRO A 58 3.84 -8.30 6.79
N GLU A 59 4.44 -9.49 6.75
CA GLU A 59 5.88 -9.63 7.02
C GLU A 59 6.72 -8.94 5.96
N GLN A 60 6.34 -9.09 4.70
CA GLN A 60 7.05 -8.43 3.61
C GLN A 60 6.89 -6.92 3.71
N ILE A 61 5.70 -6.45 4.05
CA ILE A 61 5.44 -5.04 4.26
C ILE A 61 6.34 -4.49 5.36
N ALA A 62 6.45 -5.22 6.47
CA ALA A 62 7.30 -4.78 7.57
C ALA A 62 8.77 -4.68 7.17
N ARG A 63 9.23 -5.59 6.31
CA ARG A 63 10.64 -5.61 5.89
C ARG A 63 10.97 -4.56 4.84
N GLU A 64 10.05 -4.31 3.93
CA GLU A 64 10.36 -3.53 2.72
C GLU A 64 9.83 -2.11 2.73
N SER A 65 8.93 -1.79 3.65
CA SER A 65 8.30 -0.48 3.67
C SER A 65 9.08 0.51 4.52
N ASP A 66 9.12 1.73 4.07
CA ASP A 66 9.67 2.83 4.87
C ASP A 66 8.62 3.32 5.86
N VAL A 67 7.35 3.26 5.46
CA VAL A 67 6.22 3.67 6.29
C VAL A 67 5.15 2.60 6.18
N VAL A 68 4.58 2.21 7.31
CA VAL A 68 3.49 1.24 7.33
C VAL A 68 2.25 1.91 7.88
N VAL A 69 1.16 1.78 7.13
CA VAL A 69 -0.16 2.29 7.54
C VAL A 69 -1.03 1.09 7.85
N VAL A 70 -1.61 1.08 9.03
CA VAL A 70 -2.55 0.02 9.43
C VAL A 70 -3.95 0.62 9.44
N ALA A 71 -4.78 0.16 8.51
CA ALA A 71 -6.12 0.70 8.29
C ALA A 71 -7.17 -0.40 8.47
N VAL A 72 -7.19 -1.01 9.65
CA VAL A 72 -8.12 -2.10 9.97
C VAL A 72 -9.25 -1.64 10.87
#